data_42437c95109c0544cea0cbbecf425653
#
_entry.id   42437c95109c0544cea0cbbecf425653
#
_cell.length_a   1.000
_cell.length_b   1.000
_cell.length_c   1.000
_cell.angle_alpha   90.00
_cell.angle_beta   90.00
_cell.angle_gamma   90.00
#
_symmetry.space_group_name_H-M   'P 1'
#
loop_
_entity.id
_entity.type
_entity.pdbx_description
1 polymer ?
#
loop_
_entity_poly.entity_id
_entity_poly.type
_entity_poly.pdbx_seq_one_letter_code
_entity_poly.pdbx_strand_id
1 'polypeptide(L)'
;MLVLVGPSASGKSAIVKCLESKYGIKKFITCTTRPMRVGEVDKVDYYFMTKEEFNVRYNNNEFIETVFYNGNYYGTLKSEAGINKVVILEPQGLKNFLESVDNIYSVFLHTNPDILKQRMINRGDSMLDVNKRLENDKILFSKEQLALINLEIDTSDLTVEEIADKIINNYKQYINK
;
A
#
# COMPACT_ATOMS: atom_id res chain seq x y z
N MET A 1 11.87 5.34 0.70
CA MET A 1 10.38 5.34 0.69
C MET A 1 9.86 4.20 1.53
N LEU A 2 8.75 4.39 2.28
CA LEU A 2 8.06 3.32 3.02
C LEU A 2 7.10 2.55 2.12
N VAL A 3 7.11 1.22 2.22
CA VAL A 3 6.11 0.34 1.59
C VAL A 3 5.47 -0.51 2.68
N LEU A 4 4.14 -0.47 2.78
CA LEU A 4 3.38 -1.32 3.68
C LEU A 4 2.74 -2.46 2.89
N VAL A 5 3.01 -3.68 3.32
CA VAL A 5 2.48 -4.92 2.74
C VAL A 5 1.73 -5.67 3.84
N GLY A 6 0.66 -6.36 3.49
CA GLY A 6 -0.08 -7.16 4.47
C GLY A 6 -1.50 -7.49 4.03
N PRO A 7 -2.16 -8.45 4.68
CA PRO A 7 -3.48 -8.92 4.32
C PRO A 7 -4.58 -7.86 4.49
N SER A 8 -5.75 -8.15 3.96
CA SER A 8 -6.96 -7.35 4.14
C SER A 8 -7.26 -7.17 5.64
N ALA A 9 -7.69 -5.97 6.04
CA ALA A 9 -7.99 -5.62 7.44
C ALA A 9 -6.81 -5.65 8.45
N SER A 10 -5.54 -5.75 8.00
CA SER A 10 -4.36 -5.65 8.87
C SER A 10 -4.07 -4.23 9.39
N GLY A 11 -4.89 -3.23 9.03
CA GLY A 11 -4.76 -1.87 9.56
C GLY A 11 -3.93 -0.90 8.71
N LYS A 12 -3.42 -1.30 7.54
CA LYS A 12 -2.55 -0.47 6.67
C LYS A 12 -3.04 0.97 6.47
N SER A 13 -4.31 1.15 6.11
CA SER A 13 -4.87 2.49 5.85
C SER A 13 -4.92 3.37 7.09
N ALA A 14 -5.20 2.81 8.26
CA ALA A 14 -5.19 3.54 9.53
C ALA A 14 -3.76 3.94 9.91
N ILE A 15 -2.80 3.03 9.70
CA ILE A 15 -1.37 3.29 9.93
C ILE A 15 -0.86 4.40 9.00
N VAL A 16 -1.22 4.38 7.71
CA VAL A 16 -0.87 5.46 6.76
C VAL A 16 -1.38 6.81 7.25
N LYS A 17 -2.64 6.90 7.68
CA LYS A 17 -3.21 8.14 8.25
C LYS A 17 -2.46 8.61 9.49
N CYS A 18 -2.07 7.70 10.36
CA CYS A 18 -1.25 8.01 11.54
C CYS A 18 0.15 8.51 11.14
N LEU A 19 0.80 7.86 10.18
CA LEU A 19 2.11 8.28 9.64
C LEU A 19 2.03 9.67 9.00
N GLU A 20 0.96 9.99 8.30
CA GLU A 20 0.73 11.32 7.73
C GLU A 20 0.55 12.38 8.81
N SER A 21 -0.36 12.17 9.76
CA SER A 21 -0.73 13.16 10.77
C SER A 21 0.35 13.39 11.82
N LYS A 22 1.03 12.33 12.27
CA LYS A 22 2.00 12.37 13.38
C LYS A 22 3.43 12.60 12.91
N TYR A 23 3.79 12.09 11.72
CA TYR A 23 5.20 12.07 11.26
C TYR A 23 5.43 12.77 9.91
N GLY A 24 4.41 13.29 9.26
CA GLY A 24 4.53 13.97 7.98
C GLY A 24 4.91 13.07 6.80
N ILE A 25 4.80 11.74 6.95
CA ILE A 25 5.02 10.78 5.88
C ILE A 25 3.79 10.73 4.99
N LYS A 26 3.85 11.38 3.84
CA LYS A 26 2.69 11.55 2.96
C LYS A 26 2.33 10.26 2.24
N LYS A 27 1.03 10.00 2.09
CA LYS A 27 0.54 8.91 1.25
C LYS A 27 1.04 9.08 -0.18
N PHE A 28 1.49 8.00 -0.79
CA PHE A 28 1.76 7.95 -2.22
C PHE A 28 0.44 7.98 -3.00
N ILE A 29 0.34 8.86 -3.98
CA ILE A 29 -0.87 9.01 -4.79
C ILE A 29 -0.64 8.36 -6.14
N THR A 30 -1.48 7.40 -6.51
CA THR A 30 -1.44 6.70 -7.79
C THR A 30 -2.31 7.40 -8.84
N CYS A 31 -2.04 7.16 -10.11
CA CYS A 31 -2.83 7.68 -11.23
C CYS A 31 -3.94 6.71 -11.61
N THR A 32 -5.05 7.24 -12.14
CA THR A 32 -6.08 6.42 -12.75
C THR A 32 -6.80 7.14 -13.89
N THR A 33 -7.23 6.36 -14.89
CA THR A 33 -8.14 6.85 -15.95
C THR A 33 -9.61 6.59 -15.61
N ARG A 34 -9.90 6.01 -14.45
CA ARG A 34 -11.25 5.85 -13.94
C ARG A 34 -11.87 7.23 -13.65
N PRO A 35 -13.11 7.48 -14.05
CA PRO A 35 -13.80 8.69 -13.61
C PRO A 35 -13.85 8.80 -12.09
N MET A 36 -13.67 10.04 -11.60
CA MET A 36 -13.74 10.37 -10.18
C MET A 36 -15.15 10.04 -9.63
N ARG A 37 -15.23 9.43 -8.47
CA ARG A 37 -16.49 9.13 -7.77
C ARG A 37 -16.89 10.29 -6.89
N VAL A 38 -18.16 10.32 -6.50
CA VAL A 38 -18.67 11.30 -5.52
C VAL A 38 -17.91 11.15 -4.21
N GLY A 39 -17.36 12.26 -3.70
CA GLY A 39 -16.57 12.30 -2.47
C GLY A 39 -15.07 12.07 -2.65
N GLU A 40 -14.60 11.69 -3.85
CA GLU A 40 -13.17 11.64 -4.16
C GLU A 40 -12.64 13.02 -4.54
N VAL A 41 -11.35 13.27 -4.29
CA VAL A 41 -10.66 14.52 -4.57
C VAL A 41 -9.42 14.25 -5.41
N ASP A 42 -9.28 14.97 -6.53
CA ASP A 42 -8.09 14.88 -7.38
C ASP A 42 -6.83 15.27 -6.60
N LYS A 43 -5.73 14.55 -6.86
CA LYS A 43 -4.43 14.69 -6.19
C LYS A 43 -4.43 14.38 -4.68
N VAL A 44 -5.55 13.83 -4.17
CA VAL A 44 -5.67 13.33 -2.79
C VAL A 44 -5.95 11.83 -2.80
N ASP A 45 -6.98 11.42 -3.52
CA ASP A 45 -7.32 9.99 -3.65
C ASP A 45 -6.54 9.34 -4.78
N TYR A 46 -6.54 9.99 -5.94
CA TYR A 46 -5.80 9.64 -7.16
C TYR A 46 -5.38 10.90 -7.93
N TYR A 47 -4.38 10.77 -8.79
CA TYR A 47 -4.23 11.65 -9.95
C TYR A 47 -5.19 11.16 -11.04
N PHE A 48 -6.35 11.78 -11.15
CA PHE A 48 -7.31 11.46 -12.20
C PHE A 48 -6.86 12.06 -13.52
N MET A 49 -6.81 11.26 -14.59
CA MET A 49 -6.34 11.70 -15.89
C MET A 49 -7.09 10.99 -17.01
N THR A 50 -7.03 11.54 -18.22
CA THR A 50 -7.58 10.90 -19.40
C THR A 50 -6.73 9.71 -19.84
N LYS A 51 -7.28 8.85 -20.72
CA LYS A 51 -6.49 7.74 -21.31
C LYS A 51 -5.35 8.27 -22.16
N GLU A 52 -5.55 9.39 -22.84
CA GLU A 52 -4.55 10.07 -23.66
C GLU A 52 -3.38 10.57 -22.81
N GLU A 53 -3.66 11.27 -21.71
CA GLU A 53 -2.65 11.73 -20.75
C GLU A 53 -1.90 10.56 -20.12
N PHE A 54 -2.60 9.48 -19.78
CA PHE A 54 -1.97 8.27 -19.25
C PHE A 54 -1.01 7.65 -20.28
N ASN A 55 -1.44 7.53 -21.53
CA ASN A 55 -0.62 6.97 -22.60
C ASN A 55 0.62 7.81 -22.89
N VAL A 56 0.52 9.14 -22.88
CA VAL A 56 1.68 10.02 -23.01
C VAL A 56 2.71 9.72 -21.93
N ARG A 57 2.29 9.64 -20.66
CA ARG A 57 3.18 9.33 -19.52
C ARG A 57 3.77 7.91 -19.62
N TYR A 58 2.95 6.96 -20.07
CA TYR A 58 3.38 5.58 -20.27
C TYR A 58 4.50 5.50 -21.33
N ASN A 59 4.32 6.16 -22.46
CA ASN A 59 5.31 6.20 -23.54
C ASN A 59 6.60 6.93 -23.13
N ASN A 60 6.50 7.90 -22.21
CA ASN A 60 7.64 8.60 -21.62
C ASN A 60 8.32 7.80 -20.50
N ASN A 61 7.88 6.56 -20.23
CA ASN A 61 8.41 5.71 -19.15
C ASN A 61 8.38 6.38 -17.75
N GLU A 62 7.32 7.16 -17.47
CA GLU A 62 7.16 7.89 -16.21
C GLU A 62 6.61 7.01 -15.08
N PHE A 63 6.03 5.84 -15.37
CA PHE A 63 5.47 4.92 -14.36
C PHE A 63 6.50 3.93 -13.83
N ILE A 64 6.38 3.59 -12.54
CA ILE A 64 7.05 2.45 -11.90
C ILE A 64 6.37 1.16 -12.35
N GLU A 65 5.03 1.16 -12.28
CA GLU A 65 4.18 0.06 -12.72
C GLU A 65 2.87 0.60 -13.27
N THR A 66 2.21 -0.21 -14.09
CA THR A 66 0.85 0.05 -14.58
C THR A 66 0.03 -1.22 -14.57
N VAL A 67 -1.28 -1.10 -14.31
CA VAL A 67 -2.23 -2.20 -14.38
C VAL A 67 -3.51 -1.76 -15.09
N PHE A 68 -4.08 -2.64 -15.90
CA PHE A 68 -5.41 -2.46 -16.50
C PHE A 68 -6.42 -3.28 -15.71
N TYR A 69 -7.41 -2.61 -15.13
CA TYR A 69 -8.44 -3.25 -14.33
C TYR A 69 -9.81 -2.60 -14.54
N ASN A 70 -10.85 -3.42 -14.76
CA ASN A 70 -12.21 -2.96 -14.99
C ASN A 70 -12.33 -1.82 -16.03
N GLY A 71 -11.65 -1.93 -17.18
CA GLY A 71 -11.72 -0.96 -18.27
C GLY A 71 -10.92 0.32 -18.06
N ASN A 72 -10.17 0.45 -16.97
CA ASN A 72 -9.37 1.62 -16.61
C ASN A 72 -7.91 1.26 -16.37
N TYR A 73 -7.04 2.21 -16.65
CA TYR A 73 -5.63 2.12 -16.29
C TYR A 73 -5.39 2.69 -14.90
N TYR A 74 -4.44 2.09 -14.20
CA TYR A 74 -3.88 2.57 -12.95
C TYR A 74 -2.37 2.55 -13.08
N GLY A 75 -1.69 3.51 -12.46
CA GLY A 75 -0.23 3.57 -12.53
C GLY A 75 0.37 4.37 -11.41
N THR A 76 1.64 4.12 -11.16
CA THR A 76 2.41 4.71 -10.07
C THR A 76 3.57 5.51 -10.64
N LEU A 77 3.52 6.85 -10.51
CA LEU A 77 4.54 7.74 -11.09
C LEU A 77 5.88 7.66 -10.35
N LYS A 78 6.98 7.56 -11.09
CA LYS A 78 8.37 7.62 -10.55
C LYS A 78 8.62 8.92 -9.78
N SER A 79 8.05 10.03 -10.26
CA SER A 79 8.20 11.36 -9.64
C SER A 79 7.58 11.49 -8.26
N GLU A 80 6.67 10.60 -7.88
CA GLU A 80 6.06 10.56 -6.55
C GLU A 80 6.92 9.82 -5.52
N ALA A 81 7.91 9.03 -5.94
CA ALA A 81 8.79 8.30 -5.04
C ALA A 81 9.67 9.25 -4.22
N GLY A 82 9.81 8.98 -2.92
CA GLY A 82 10.63 9.80 -2.04
C GLY A 82 10.65 9.29 -0.60
N ILE A 83 11.63 9.73 0.18
CA ILE A 83 11.84 9.28 1.58
C ILE A 83 10.67 9.64 2.50
N ASN A 84 9.90 10.68 2.17
CA ASN A 84 8.74 11.11 2.96
C ASN A 84 7.41 10.56 2.42
N LYS A 85 7.45 9.46 1.67
CA LYS A 85 6.27 8.83 1.09
C LYS A 85 6.05 7.43 1.64
N VAL A 86 4.76 7.06 1.75
CA VAL A 86 4.31 5.70 2.09
C VAL A 86 3.30 5.21 1.07
N VAL A 87 3.48 3.98 0.59
CA VAL A 87 2.54 3.30 -0.31
C VAL A 87 2.12 1.96 0.29
N ILE A 88 0.89 1.56 -0.02
CA ILE A 88 0.37 0.22 0.29
C ILE A 88 0.43 -0.59 -1.00
N LEU A 89 1.15 -1.70 -0.97
CA LEU A 89 1.29 -2.60 -2.12
C LEU A 89 0.95 -4.05 -1.73
N GLU A 90 0.65 -4.84 -2.74
CA GLU A 90 0.69 -6.29 -2.67
C GLU A 90 2.12 -6.79 -2.92
N PRO A 91 2.46 -8.05 -2.59
CA PRO A 91 3.82 -8.57 -2.75
C PRO A 91 4.39 -8.40 -4.17
N GLN A 92 3.57 -8.58 -5.21
CA GLN A 92 4.01 -8.37 -6.60
C GLN A 92 4.33 -6.90 -6.88
N GLY A 93 3.52 -5.97 -6.35
CA GLY A 93 3.78 -4.53 -6.47
C GLY A 93 5.09 -4.13 -5.77
N LEU A 94 5.39 -4.71 -4.61
CA LEU A 94 6.67 -4.50 -3.93
C LEU A 94 7.85 -4.95 -4.80
N LYS A 95 7.78 -6.11 -5.46
CA LYS A 95 8.83 -6.57 -6.39
C LYS A 95 9.08 -5.56 -7.51
N ASN A 96 8.01 -5.08 -8.15
CA ASN A 96 8.11 -4.08 -9.23
C ASN A 96 8.76 -2.77 -8.74
N PHE A 97 8.42 -2.36 -7.51
CA PHE A 97 9.00 -1.16 -6.89
C PHE A 97 10.49 -1.33 -6.59
N LEU A 98 10.91 -2.48 -6.10
CA LEU A 98 12.32 -2.77 -5.79
C LEU A 98 13.21 -2.79 -7.05
N GLU A 99 12.64 -3.07 -8.21
CA GLU A 99 13.33 -3.02 -9.51
C GLU A 99 13.48 -1.60 -10.07
N SER A 100 12.64 -0.67 -9.60
CA SER A 100 12.48 0.66 -10.23
C SER A 100 12.78 1.84 -9.31
N VAL A 101 12.86 1.62 -8.00
CA VAL A 101 13.00 2.67 -6.98
C VAL A 101 14.05 2.26 -5.95
N ASP A 102 15.01 3.14 -5.73
CA ASP A 102 16.03 2.96 -4.69
C ASP A 102 15.50 3.31 -3.29
N ASN A 103 16.19 2.79 -2.27
CA ASN A 103 15.94 3.12 -0.87
C ASN A 103 14.50 2.84 -0.40
N ILE A 104 13.97 1.68 -0.76
CA ILE A 104 12.69 1.17 -0.27
C ILE A 104 12.90 0.50 1.09
N TYR A 105 12.07 0.86 2.06
CA TYR A 105 11.92 0.17 3.33
C TYR A 105 10.55 -0.50 3.39
N SER A 106 10.54 -1.80 3.29
CA SER A 106 9.33 -2.63 3.23
C SER A 106 8.95 -3.15 4.61
N VAL A 107 7.68 -2.98 4.98
CA VAL A 107 7.12 -3.43 6.25
C VAL A 107 5.97 -4.39 5.98
N PHE A 108 6.06 -5.60 6.49
CA PHE A 108 4.97 -6.56 6.46
C PHE A 108 4.17 -6.50 7.77
N LEU A 109 2.88 -6.23 7.62
CA LEU A 109 1.93 -6.19 8.72
C LEU A 109 1.13 -7.49 8.70
N HIS A 110 1.40 -8.38 9.63
CA HIS A 110 0.60 -9.59 9.82
C HIS A 110 -0.32 -9.47 11.02
N THR A 111 -1.35 -10.28 11.07
CA THR A 111 -2.37 -10.25 12.11
C THR A 111 -2.96 -11.65 12.21
N ASN A 112 -3.35 -12.08 13.39
CA ASN A 112 -4.07 -13.33 13.58
C ASN A 112 -5.30 -13.38 12.64
N PRO A 113 -5.50 -14.48 11.86
CA PRO A 113 -6.60 -14.60 10.90
C PRO A 113 -7.99 -14.41 11.51
N ASP A 114 -8.22 -14.82 12.76
CA ASP A 114 -9.51 -14.65 13.44
C ASP A 114 -9.78 -13.15 13.72
N ILE A 115 -8.75 -12.38 14.05
CA ILE A 115 -8.84 -10.93 14.22
C ILE A 115 -9.12 -10.26 12.88
N LEU A 116 -8.44 -10.67 11.79
CA LEU A 116 -8.72 -10.16 10.44
C LEU A 116 -10.18 -10.41 10.05
N LYS A 117 -10.66 -11.64 10.26
CA LYS A 117 -12.05 -12.04 10.03
C LYS A 117 -13.02 -11.13 10.78
N GLN A 118 -12.80 -10.93 12.08
CA GLN A 118 -13.65 -10.09 12.91
C GLN A 118 -13.65 -8.64 12.45
N ARG A 119 -12.48 -8.08 12.10
CA ARG A 119 -12.35 -6.71 11.58
C ARG A 119 -13.11 -6.53 10.26
N MET A 120 -13.08 -7.52 9.36
CA MET A 120 -13.82 -7.50 8.10
C MET A 120 -15.34 -7.55 8.33
N ILE A 121 -15.81 -8.42 9.23
CA ILE A 121 -17.23 -8.51 9.61
C ILE A 121 -17.72 -7.19 10.22
N ASN A 122 -16.95 -6.61 11.14
CA ASN A 122 -17.31 -5.36 11.81
C ASN A 122 -17.43 -4.15 10.87
N ARG A 123 -16.73 -4.15 9.75
CA ARG A 123 -16.88 -3.11 8.71
C ARG A 123 -17.99 -3.40 7.69
N GLY A 124 -18.73 -4.53 7.82
CA GLY A 124 -19.88 -4.87 6.99
C GLY A 124 -19.57 -5.75 5.77
N ASP A 125 -18.40 -6.38 5.68
CA ASP A 125 -18.10 -7.32 4.60
C ASP A 125 -18.98 -8.56 4.72
N SER A 126 -19.45 -9.11 3.58
CA SER A 126 -20.20 -10.37 3.60
C SER A 126 -19.31 -11.55 4.01
N MET A 127 -19.89 -12.58 4.65
CA MET A 127 -19.13 -13.78 5.03
C MET A 127 -18.48 -14.48 3.84
N LEU A 128 -19.12 -14.42 2.67
CA LEU A 128 -18.57 -14.98 1.44
C LEU A 128 -17.29 -14.24 1.01
N ASP A 129 -17.33 -12.90 1.04
CA ASP A 129 -16.17 -12.06 0.70
C ASP A 129 -15.05 -12.21 1.72
N VAL A 130 -15.40 -12.30 3.01
CA VAL A 130 -14.43 -12.53 4.10
C VAL A 130 -13.65 -13.82 3.88
N ASN A 131 -14.34 -14.94 3.65
CA ASN A 131 -13.69 -16.23 3.43
C ASN A 131 -12.81 -16.22 2.18
N LYS A 132 -13.33 -15.68 1.06
CA LYS A 132 -12.56 -15.55 -0.18
C LYS A 132 -11.29 -14.73 0.00
N ARG A 133 -11.36 -13.63 0.74
CA ARG A 133 -10.19 -12.76 1.03
C ARG A 133 -9.17 -13.48 1.90
N LEU A 134 -9.59 -14.16 2.96
CA LEU A 134 -8.69 -14.91 3.83
C LEU A 134 -7.95 -16.03 3.09
N GLU A 135 -8.63 -16.73 2.16
CA GLU A 135 -8.00 -17.76 1.32
C GLU A 135 -6.99 -17.15 0.35
N ASN A 136 -7.37 -16.07 -0.35
CA ASN A 136 -6.46 -15.37 -1.25
C ASN A 136 -5.24 -14.80 -0.51
N ASP A 137 -5.44 -14.21 0.66
CA ASP A 137 -4.38 -13.61 1.47
C ASP A 137 -3.36 -14.66 1.94
N LYS A 138 -3.78 -15.91 2.25
CA LYS A 138 -2.85 -17.01 2.58
C LYS A 138 -1.87 -17.32 1.44
N ILE A 139 -2.33 -17.23 0.20
CA ILE A 139 -1.51 -17.50 -0.99
C ILE A 139 -0.60 -16.29 -1.27
N LEU A 140 -1.18 -15.09 -1.27
CA LEU A 140 -0.47 -13.85 -1.61
C LEU A 140 0.63 -13.50 -0.60
N PHE A 141 0.41 -13.77 0.68
CA PHE A 141 1.35 -13.44 1.76
C PHE A 141 2.07 -14.68 2.31
N SER A 142 2.35 -15.65 1.43
CA SER A 142 3.22 -16.79 1.77
C SER A 142 4.67 -16.32 1.96
N LYS A 143 5.48 -17.11 2.69
CA LYS A 143 6.87 -16.77 2.97
C LYS A 143 7.70 -16.55 1.69
N GLU A 144 7.40 -17.29 0.63
CA GLU A 144 8.08 -17.19 -0.66
C GLU A 144 7.82 -15.86 -1.35
N GLN A 145 6.66 -15.25 -1.10
CA GLN A 145 6.29 -13.95 -1.66
C GLN A 145 6.85 -12.77 -0.85
N LEU A 146 7.26 -13.02 0.39
CA LEU A 146 7.71 -12.00 1.35
C LEU A 146 9.24 -11.90 1.49
N ALA A 147 10.01 -12.46 0.54
CA ALA A 147 11.47 -12.58 0.61
C ALA A 147 12.25 -11.25 0.76
N LEU A 148 11.60 -10.09 0.59
CA LEU A 148 12.24 -8.76 0.55
C LEU A 148 11.62 -7.80 1.58
N ILE A 149 11.31 -8.29 2.77
CA ILE A 149 10.76 -7.49 3.88
C ILE A 149 11.86 -7.08 4.83
N ASN A 150 11.93 -5.77 5.13
CA ASN A 150 12.89 -5.21 6.09
C ASN A 150 12.40 -5.31 7.54
N LEU A 151 11.09 -5.25 7.76
CA LEU A 151 10.48 -5.29 9.09
C LEU A 151 9.16 -6.05 9.07
N GLU A 152 8.98 -6.99 9.98
CA GLU A 152 7.69 -7.66 10.23
C GLU A 152 7.10 -7.18 11.54
N ILE A 153 5.79 -6.89 11.56
CA ILE A 153 5.06 -6.46 12.76
C ILE A 153 3.76 -7.27 12.88
N ASP A 154 3.60 -7.94 14.01
CA ASP A 154 2.30 -8.47 14.41
C ASP A 154 1.43 -7.31 14.92
N THR A 155 0.27 -7.13 14.28
CA THR A 155 -0.68 -6.07 14.61
C THR A 155 -1.88 -6.56 15.43
N SER A 156 -1.79 -7.76 15.98
CA SER A 156 -2.90 -8.40 16.70
C SER A 156 -3.27 -7.62 17.97
N ASP A 157 -2.26 -7.26 18.76
CA ASP A 157 -2.42 -6.67 20.10
C ASP A 157 -1.89 -5.24 20.21
N LEU A 158 -1.44 -4.65 19.10
CA LEU A 158 -0.88 -3.30 19.09
C LEU A 158 -1.90 -2.27 18.60
N THR A 159 -1.85 -1.09 19.17
CA THR A 159 -2.57 0.08 18.68
C THR A 159 -1.94 0.60 17.37
N VAL A 160 -2.73 1.36 16.61
CA VAL A 160 -2.24 2.00 15.37
C VAL A 160 -1.03 2.91 15.64
N GLU A 161 -1.03 3.62 16.78
CA GLU A 161 0.06 4.51 17.15
C GLU A 161 1.35 3.73 17.49
N GLU A 162 1.25 2.68 18.27
CA GLU A 162 2.41 1.82 18.61
C GLU A 162 3.03 1.19 17.36
N ILE A 163 2.20 0.78 16.40
CA ILE A 163 2.68 0.25 15.12
C ILE A 163 3.38 1.35 14.32
N ALA A 164 2.77 2.54 14.21
CA ALA A 164 3.36 3.67 13.50
C ALA A 164 4.70 4.11 14.13
N ASP A 165 4.79 4.14 15.48
CA ASP A 165 6.01 4.46 16.22
C ASP A 165 7.12 3.42 15.94
N LYS A 166 6.79 2.13 15.93
CA LYS A 166 7.73 1.06 15.55
C LYS A 166 8.24 1.22 14.12
N ILE A 167 7.34 1.49 13.19
CA ILE A 167 7.69 1.68 11.78
C ILE A 167 8.66 2.86 11.64
N ILE A 168 8.32 4.03 12.18
CA ILE A 168 9.09 5.24 11.96
C ILE A 168 10.47 5.17 12.63
N ASN A 169 10.58 4.56 13.80
CA ASN A 169 11.85 4.40 14.50
C ASN A 169 12.83 3.53 13.70
N ASN A 170 12.36 2.42 13.12
CA ASN A 170 13.17 1.56 12.28
C ASN A 170 13.50 2.23 10.93
N TYR A 171 12.52 2.91 10.34
CA TYR A 171 12.71 3.61 9.07
C TYR A 171 13.74 4.74 9.17
N LYS A 172 13.71 5.54 10.24
CA LYS A 172 14.73 6.58 10.48
C LYS A 172 16.14 5.99 10.62
N GLN A 173 16.30 4.84 11.26
CA GLN A 173 17.58 4.16 11.32
C GLN A 173 18.05 3.67 9.94
N TYR A 174 17.12 3.27 9.09
CA TYR A 174 17.43 2.83 7.73
C TYR A 174 17.88 3.97 6.81
N ILE A 175 17.21 5.13 6.85
CA ILE A 175 17.54 6.27 5.97
C ILE A 175 18.77 7.08 6.44
N ASN A 176 19.23 6.89 7.68
CA ASN A 176 20.39 7.56 8.23
C ASN A 176 21.70 6.73 8.11
N LYS A 177 21.61 5.56 7.47
CA LYS A 177 22.77 4.71 7.14
C LYS A 177 23.33 5.10 5.77
#